data_c94cc63dcb0e93235b04e1659547030f
#
_entry.id   c94cc63dcb0e93235b04e1659547030f
#
_cell.length_a   1.000
_cell.length_b   1.000
_cell.length_c   1.000
_cell.angle_alpha   90.00
_cell.angle_beta   90.00
_cell.angle_gamma   90.00
#
_symmetry.space_group_name_H-M   'P 1'
#
loop_
_entity.id
_entity.type
_entity.pdbx_description
1 polymer ?
#
loop_
_entity_poly.entity_id
_entity_poly.type
_entity_poly.pdbx_seq_one_letter_code
_entity_poly.pdbx_strand_id
1 'polypeptide(L)'
;GAMSVSAAAETPEKVTVNVAYMPDYASLNGLISAVELGYFEDENIDVQLTEFADGPTIIQAMESGSIDVGYIGQGAHKLCINGKADIFALAHVSNGDAVIGSKEKGTDTIEGLKGKTIAYSSGTSSEDILKKTLAKGDMTMDDITAMDMDATNIVTAMLSGSVDACATWVPNSLKVLQELGDDGVQLTDNKTFIDQTVSLASWIAMPKYAEENHDVLVRFARALYKGFDYRADHSHDDEVCGWIADKIKLDKQTLLDQVNVADWTTSEFIRDHMDDVKGYYELQQKSFVESGDCEETPVDDYVLFDVMEEACAE
;
A
#
# COMPACT_ATOMS: atom_id res chain seq x y z
N GLY A 1 10.50 -7.00 -58.30
CA GLY A 1 10.66 -6.25 -57.09
C GLY A 1 9.68 -6.77 -56.04
N ALA A 2 10.16 -7.51 -55.05
CA ALA A 2 9.33 -7.95 -53.94
C ALA A 2 8.99 -6.73 -53.05
N MET A 3 7.73 -6.35 -53.01
CA MET A 3 7.26 -5.39 -51.99
C MET A 3 7.27 -6.11 -50.63
N SER A 4 8.19 -5.73 -49.77
CA SER A 4 8.11 -6.13 -48.38
C SER A 4 6.97 -5.32 -47.72
N VAL A 5 5.86 -5.98 -47.42
CA VAL A 5 4.82 -5.40 -46.59
C VAL A 5 5.36 -5.47 -45.16
N SER A 6 5.81 -4.34 -44.58
CA SER A 6 6.05 -4.26 -43.15
C SER A 6 4.71 -4.43 -42.48
N ALA A 7 4.55 -5.50 -41.67
CA ALA A 7 3.39 -5.67 -40.84
C ALA A 7 3.31 -4.45 -39.90
N ALA A 8 2.24 -3.67 -40.03
CA ALA A 8 1.95 -2.64 -39.01
C ALA A 8 1.80 -3.32 -37.66
N ALA A 9 2.43 -2.78 -36.61
CA ALA A 9 2.24 -3.27 -35.27
C ALA A 9 0.74 -3.29 -34.97
N GLU A 10 0.21 -4.45 -34.58
CA GLU A 10 -1.20 -4.58 -34.22
C GLU A 10 -1.47 -3.72 -32.98
N THR A 11 -2.55 -2.94 -33.01
CA THR A 11 -3.04 -2.24 -31.83
C THR A 11 -3.55 -3.29 -30.84
N PRO A 12 -3.12 -3.28 -29.56
CA PRO A 12 -3.64 -4.20 -28.57
C PRO A 12 -5.16 -4.11 -28.50
N GLU A 13 -5.84 -5.24 -28.30
CA GLU A 13 -7.28 -5.26 -28.05
C GLU A 13 -7.60 -4.44 -26.81
N LYS A 14 -8.73 -3.74 -26.83
CA LYS A 14 -9.24 -3.03 -25.67
C LYS A 14 -9.68 -4.04 -24.62
N VAL A 15 -9.16 -3.88 -23.41
CA VAL A 15 -9.51 -4.73 -22.27
C VAL A 15 -10.06 -3.87 -21.14
N THR A 16 -11.01 -4.45 -20.41
CA THR A 16 -11.48 -3.86 -19.15
C THR A 16 -10.71 -4.48 -18.00
N VAL A 17 -10.19 -3.65 -17.11
CA VAL A 17 -9.50 -4.08 -15.89
C VAL A 17 -10.25 -3.50 -14.69
N ASN A 18 -10.74 -4.38 -13.83
CA ASN A 18 -11.41 -4.01 -12.58
C ASN A 18 -10.34 -3.81 -11.49
N VAL A 19 -10.27 -2.60 -10.96
CA VAL A 19 -9.19 -2.12 -10.10
C VAL A 19 -9.71 -1.80 -8.71
N ALA A 20 -9.09 -2.36 -7.67
CA ALA A 20 -9.40 -2.03 -6.29
C ALA A 20 -8.36 -1.05 -5.74
N TYR A 21 -8.83 0.00 -5.08
CA TYR A 21 -7.99 1.00 -4.43
C TYR A 21 -8.48 1.29 -3.00
N MET A 22 -7.64 1.91 -2.20
CA MET A 22 -8.00 2.43 -0.88
C MET A 22 -8.20 3.95 -0.94
N PRO A 23 -9.03 4.53 -0.03
CA PRO A 23 -9.37 5.95 -0.08
C PRO A 23 -8.28 6.85 0.53
N ASP A 24 -7.10 6.88 -0.08
CA ASP A 24 -5.97 7.68 0.37
C ASP A 24 -5.08 8.13 -0.78
N TYR A 25 -4.18 9.05 -0.50
CA TYR A 25 -3.19 9.53 -1.47
C TYR A 25 -2.27 8.40 -1.93
N ALA A 26 -1.82 7.56 -1.01
CA ALA A 26 -0.86 6.50 -1.28
C ALA A 26 -1.35 5.53 -2.36
N SER A 27 -2.62 5.10 -2.27
CA SER A 27 -3.23 4.19 -3.23
C SER A 27 -3.52 4.87 -4.58
N LEU A 28 -3.91 6.15 -4.54
CA LEU A 28 -4.50 6.82 -5.71
C LEU A 28 -3.55 7.72 -6.48
N ASN A 29 -2.41 8.15 -5.91
CA ASN A 29 -1.60 9.19 -6.55
C ASN A 29 -1.17 8.86 -7.99
N GLY A 30 -0.63 7.67 -8.22
CA GLY A 30 -0.25 7.22 -9.57
C GLY A 30 -1.44 6.77 -10.40
N LEU A 31 -2.36 6.04 -9.80
CA LEU A 31 -3.55 5.51 -10.47
C LEU A 31 -4.43 6.62 -11.03
N ILE A 32 -4.78 7.61 -10.23
CA ILE A 32 -5.65 8.71 -10.67
C ILE A 32 -4.96 9.59 -11.70
N SER A 33 -3.64 9.82 -11.54
CA SER A 33 -2.85 10.55 -12.51
C SER A 33 -2.86 9.85 -13.88
N ALA A 34 -2.69 8.54 -13.88
CA ALA A 34 -2.74 7.76 -15.12
C ALA A 34 -4.13 7.78 -15.77
N VAL A 35 -5.19 7.75 -14.98
CA VAL A 35 -6.59 7.87 -15.48
C VAL A 35 -6.81 9.25 -16.10
N GLU A 36 -6.54 10.31 -15.35
CA GLU A 36 -6.84 11.68 -15.76
C GLU A 36 -6.00 12.13 -16.97
N LEU A 37 -4.77 11.63 -17.09
CA LEU A 37 -3.86 11.98 -18.19
C LEU A 37 -4.00 11.07 -19.44
N GLY A 38 -4.91 10.08 -19.38
CA GLY A 38 -5.17 9.21 -20.51
C GLY A 38 -4.12 8.11 -20.73
N TYR A 39 -3.28 7.82 -19.75
CA TYR A 39 -2.21 6.82 -19.90
C TYR A 39 -2.76 5.40 -20.03
N PHE A 40 -3.88 5.07 -19.39
CA PHE A 40 -4.54 3.78 -19.58
C PHE A 40 -5.20 3.68 -20.97
N GLU A 41 -5.80 4.77 -21.45
CA GLU A 41 -6.35 4.81 -22.81
C GLU A 41 -5.27 4.58 -23.86
N ASP A 42 -4.07 5.16 -23.67
CA ASP A 42 -2.92 4.96 -24.55
C ASP A 42 -2.50 3.48 -24.62
N GLU A 43 -2.75 2.72 -23.58
CA GLU A 43 -2.50 1.28 -23.50
C GLU A 43 -3.73 0.44 -23.88
N ASN A 44 -4.78 1.09 -24.37
CA ASN A 44 -6.06 0.46 -24.73
C ASN A 44 -6.67 -0.33 -23.57
N ILE A 45 -6.60 0.23 -22.37
CA ILE A 45 -7.19 -0.31 -21.13
C ILE A 45 -8.31 0.59 -20.65
N ASP A 46 -9.48 0.00 -20.42
CA ASP A 46 -10.60 0.64 -19.72
C ASP A 46 -10.57 0.20 -18.26
N VAL A 47 -10.33 1.13 -17.34
CA VAL A 47 -10.26 0.84 -15.91
C VAL A 47 -11.59 1.12 -15.22
N GLN A 48 -12.02 0.17 -14.39
CA GLN A 48 -13.19 0.30 -13.52
C GLN A 48 -12.71 0.30 -12.08
N LEU A 49 -12.88 1.43 -11.39
CA LEU A 49 -12.30 1.65 -10.07
C LEU A 49 -13.32 1.37 -8.96
N THR A 50 -12.95 0.55 -7.98
CA THR A 50 -13.78 0.25 -6.80
C THR A 50 -12.99 0.48 -5.52
N GLU A 51 -13.59 1.18 -4.56
CA GLU A 51 -13.00 1.51 -3.27
C GLU A 51 -13.16 0.36 -2.28
N PHE A 52 -12.08 0.07 -1.52
CA PHE A 52 -12.07 -0.89 -0.42
C PHE A 52 -11.37 -0.26 0.79
N ALA A 53 -11.71 -0.76 1.98
CA ALA A 53 -11.16 -0.23 3.22
C ALA A 53 -9.72 -0.72 3.51
N ASP A 54 -9.36 -1.94 3.05
CA ASP A 54 -8.08 -2.56 3.39
C ASP A 54 -7.65 -3.62 2.38
N GLY A 55 -6.39 -4.07 2.50
CA GLY A 55 -5.80 -5.08 1.63
C GLY A 55 -6.48 -6.46 1.70
N PRO A 56 -6.76 -7.01 2.88
CA PRO A 56 -7.45 -8.30 2.97
C PRO A 56 -8.79 -8.36 2.25
N THR A 57 -9.60 -7.30 2.32
CA THR A 57 -10.89 -7.24 1.61
C THR A 57 -10.69 -7.12 0.10
N ILE A 58 -9.63 -6.45 -0.36
CA ILE A 58 -9.26 -6.41 -1.78
C ILE A 58 -8.95 -7.82 -2.27
N ILE A 59 -8.13 -8.58 -1.54
CA ILE A 59 -7.76 -9.94 -1.93
C ILE A 59 -8.99 -10.86 -1.98
N GLN A 60 -9.91 -10.74 -1.04
CA GLN A 60 -11.19 -11.48 -1.06
C GLN A 60 -11.99 -11.19 -2.33
N ALA A 61 -12.09 -9.92 -2.73
CA ALA A 61 -12.78 -9.52 -3.96
C ALA A 61 -12.06 -10.04 -5.22
N MET A 62 -10.74 -10.13 -5.19
CA MET A 62 -9.95 -10.73 -6.27
C MET A 62 -10.17 -12.23 -6.36
N GLU A 63 -10.23 -12.93 -5.23
CA GLU A 63 -10.52 -14.37 -5.17
C GLU A 63 -11.92 -14.68 -5.73
N SER A 64 -12.89 -13.82 -5.49
CA SER A 64 -14.26 -13.98 -6.03
C SER A 64 -14.36 -13.67 -7.53
N GLY A 65 -13.34 -13.08 -8.13
CA GLY A 65 -13.29 -12.71 -9.54
C GLY A 65 -13.90 -11.35 -9.89
N SER A 66 -14.34 -10.56 -8.89
CA SER A 66 -14.92 -9.23 -9.14
C SER A 66 -13.85 -8.16 -9.39
N ILE A 67 -12.63 -8.37 -8.94
CA ILE A 67 -11.49 -7.47 -9.11
C ILE A 67 -10.34 -8.19 -9.78
N ASP A 68 -9.68 -7.53 -10.73
CA ASP A 68 -8.54 -8.09 -11.50
C ASP A 68 -7.19 -7.69 -10.89
N VAL A 69 -7.04 -6.42 -10.52
CA VAL A 69 -5.82 -5.90 -9.90
C VAL A 69 -6.17 -5.05 -8.69
N GLY A 70 -5.29 -5.02 -7.71
CA GLY A 70 -5.54 -4.30 -6.49
C GLY A 70 -4.29 -3.74 -5.83
N TYR A 71 -4.48 -2.71 -5.02
CA TYR A 71 -3.46 -2.12 -4.18
C TYR A 71 -3.48 -2.76 -2.80
N ILE A 72 -2.31 -3.08 -2.25
CA ILE A 72 -2.18 -3.58 -0.88
C ILE A 72 -1.11 -2.83 -0.11
N GLY A 73 -1.36 -2.67 1.20
CA GLY A 73 -0.37 -2.24 2.16
C GLY A 73 0.50 -3.41 2.64
N GLN A 74 1.38 -3.12 3.59
CA GLN A 74 2.41 -4.04 4.04
C GLN A 74 1.86 -5.37 4.56
N GLY A 75 0.84 -5.34 5.44
CA GLY A 75 0.33 -6.56 6.10
C GLY A 75 -0.21 -7.62 5.15
N ALA A 76 -0.88 -7.20 4.08
CA ALA A 76 -1.44 -8.13 3.09
C ALA A 76 -0.39 -8.85 2.25
N HIS A 77 0.88 -8.41 2.26
CA HIS A 77 1.98 -9.11 1.60
C HIS A 77 2.18 -10.53 2.14
N LYS A 78 1.78 -10.81 3.37
CA LYS A 78 1.78 -12.18 3.92
C LYS A 78 0.99 -13.15 3.05
N LEU A 79 -0.13 -12.69 2.50
CA LEU A 79 -0.97 -13.51 1.61
C LEU A 79 -0.27 -13.75 0.26
N CYS A 80 0.52 -12.80 -0.22
CA CYS A 80 1.33 -12.98 -1.43
C CYS A 80 2.44 -14.01 -1.19
N ILE A 81 3.15 -13.92 -0.08
CA ILE A 81 4.19 -14.89 0.30
C ILE A 81 3.61 -16.29 0.42
N ASN A 82 2.38 -16.41 0.92
CA ASN A 82 1.67 -17.69 1.05
C ASN A 82 1.05 -18.20 -0.27
N GLY A 83 1.26 -17.50 -1.39
CA GLY A 83 0.86 -17.95 -2.72
C GLY A 83 -0.52 -17.52 -3.17
N LYS A 84 -1.22 -16.66 -2.45
CA LYS A 84 -2.58 -16.22 -2.77
C LYS A 84 -2.65 -15.18 -3.88
N ALA A 85 -1.64 -14.34 -4.02
CA ALA A 85 -1.58 -13.30 -5.03
C ALA A 85 -0.14 -13.05 -5.45
N ASP A 86 0.04 -12.51 -6.67
CA ASP A 86 1.33 -12.11 -7.20
C ASP A 86 1.44 -10.60 -7.24
N ILE A 87 2.61 -10.08 -6.88
CA ILE A 87 2.94 -8.66 -6.92
C ILE A 87 3.49 -8.35 -8.30
N PHE A 88 2.95 -7.34 -8.98
CA PHE A 88 3.44 -6.93 -10.29
C PHE A 88 3.98 -5.50 -10.35
N ALA A 89 3.79 -4.70 -9.31
CA ALA A 89 4.37 -3.35 -9.23
C ALA A 89 4.60 -2.92 -7.79
N LEU A 90 5.81 -2.44 -7.50
CA LEU A 90 6.11 -1.74 -6.25
C LEU A 90 5.50 -0.33 -6.34
N ALA A 91 4.70 0.04 -5.34
CA ALA A 91 4.09 1.37 -5.28
C ALA A 91 4.94 2.36 -4.47
N HIS A 92 5.34 1.99 -3.26
CA HIS A 92 6.15 2.87 -2.41
C HIS A 92 6.70 2.13 -1.19
N VAL A 93 7.66 2.77 -0.52
CA VAL A 93 8.13 2.42 0.82
C VAL A 93 7.46 3.36 1.80
N SER A 94 6.63 2.83 2.72
CA SER A 94 5.75 3.61 3.57
C SER A 94 6.45 4.13 4.83
N ASN A 95 6.03 5.30 5.28
CA ASN A 95 6.26 5.80 6.63
C ASN A 95 4.96 6.29 7.28
N GLY A 96 3.82 5.78 6.82
CA GLY A 96 2.49 6.22 7.25
C GLY A 96 1.88 5.43 8.40
N ASP A 97 2.47 4.31 8.80
CA ASP A 97 1.97 3.51 9.91
C ASP A 97 2.45 4.08 11.23
N ALA A 98 1.60 4.02 12.26
CA ALA A 98 1.95 4.54 13.57
C ALA A 98 1.22 3.82 14.68
N VAL A 99 1.88 3.73 15.84
CA VAL A 99 1.22 3.44 17.12
C VAL A 99 1.10 4.75 17.88
N ILE A 100 -0.12 5.09 18.25
CA ILE A 100 -0.48 6.36 18.87
C ILE A 100 -1.06 6.11 20.24
N GLY A 101 -0.53 6.78 21.25
CA GLY A 101 -1.02 6.76 22.61
C GLY A 101 -1.63 8.09 23.03
N SER A 102 -2.11 8.12 24.26
CA SER A 102 -2.76 9.26 24.90
C SER A 102 -2.16 9.49 26.29
N LYS A 103 -1.79 10.72 26.58
CA LYS A 103 -1.30 11.11 27.91
C LYS A 103 -2.36 10.86 28.98
N GLU A 104 -3.59 11.22 28.68
CA GLU A 104 -4.74 11.03 29.60
C GLU A 104 -4.94 9.55 29.94
N LYS A 105 -4.73 8.67 28.98
CA LYS A 105 -4.89 7.22 29.15
C LYS A 105 -3.65 6.52 29.73
N GLY A 106 -2.57 7.24 29.93
CA GLY A 106 -1.31 6.67 30.41
C GLY A 106 -0.56 5.84 29.38
N THR A 107 -0.83 6.06 28.08
CA THR A 107 -0.23 5.36 26.97
C THR A 107 0.73 6.25 26.17
N ASP A 108 1.34 7.21 26.84
CA ASP A 108 2.32 8.13 26.25
C ASP A 108 3.76 7.58 26.21
N THR A 109 3.94 6.34 26.67
CA THR A 109 5.19 5.57 26.55
C THR A 109 4.88 4.16 26.08
N ILE A 110 5.88 3.48 25.53
CA ILE A 110 5.71 2.06 25.10
C ILE A 110 5.40 1.19 26.31
N GLU A 111 6.10 1.38 27.41
CA GLU A 111 5.88 0.64 28.66
C GLU A 111 4.46 0.83 29.21
N GLY A 112 3.89 2.01 28.98
CA GLY A 112 2.52 2.33 29.39
C GLY A 112 1.44 1.55 28.66
N LEU A 113 1.78 0.86 27.58
CA LEU A 113 0.82 0.04 26.82
C LEU A 113 0.42 -1.25 27.55
N LYS A 114 1.23 -1.71 28.50
CA LYS A 114 0.98 -2.97 29.20
C LYS A 114 -0.37 -2.94 29.91
N GLY A 115 -1.20 -3.97 29.66
CA GLY A 115 -2.52 -4.11 30.26
C GLY A 115 -3.59 -3.19 29.67
N LYS A 116 -3.26 -2.39 28.66
CA LYS A 116 -4.18 -1.44 28.05
C LYS A 116 -4.96 -2.05 26.89
N THR A 117 -6.08 -1.40 26.57
CA THR A 117 -6.90 -1.75 25.41
C THR A 117 -6.40 -1.00 24.19
N ILE A 118 -5.98 -1.73 23.16
CA ILE A 118 -5.36 -1.15 21.97
C ILE A 118 -6.08 -1.63 20.72
N ALA A 119 -6.57 -0.68 19.92
CA ALA A 119 -7.26 -0.94 18.67
C ALA A 119 -6.26 -1.12 17.53
N TYR A 120 -6.52 -2.07 16.64
CA TYR A 120 -5.75 -2.35 15.44
C TYR A 120 -6.66 -3.05 14.42
N SER A 121 -6.17 -3.25 13.19
CA SER A 121 -6.89 -4.01 12.16
C SER A 121 -6.10 -5.25 11.78
N SER A 122 -6.69 -6.43 11.96
CA SER A 122 -6.07 -7.71 11.69
C SER A 122 -5.69 -7.86 10.20
N GLY A 123 -4.50 -8.40 9.93
CA GLY A 123 -4.02 -8.64 8.58
C GLY A 123 -3.52 -7.40 7.84
N THR A 124 -3.44 -6.25 8.50
CA THR A 124 -2.97 -4.99 7.93
C THR A 124 -1.62 -4.57 8.52
N SER A 125 -1.03 -3.49 7.98
CA SER A 125 0.20 -2.91 8.51
C SER A 125 0.08 -2.47 9.98
N SER A 126 -1.13 -2.15 10.44
CA SER A 126 -1.37 -1.76 11.84
C SER A 126 -1.08 -2.89 12.82
N GLU A 127 -1.40 -4.13 12.46
CA GLU A 127 -1.05 -5.30 13.29
C GLU A 127 0.46 -5.46 13.41
N ASP A 128 1.18 -5.33 12.31
CA ASP A 128 2.63 -5.53 12.29
C ASP A 128 3.38 -4.44 13.04
N ILE A 129 2.99 -3.18 12.89
CA ILE A 129 3.64 -2.11 13.64
C ILE A 129 3.31 -2.18 15.14
N LEU A 130 2.11 -2.63 15.50
CA LEU A 130 1.75 -2.84 16.90
C LEU A 130 2.61 -3.93 17.52
N LYS A 131 2.75 -5.08 16.87
CA LYS A 131 3.61 -6.18 17.35
C LYS A 131 5.07 -5.74 17.52
N LYS A 132 5.62 -4.99 16.57
CA LYS A 132 6.99 -4.47 16.65
C LYS A 132 7.16 -3.45 17.78
N THR A 133 6.17 -2.58 17.97
CA THR A 133 6.17 -1.60 19.06
C THR A 133 6.16 -2.29 20.41
N LEU A 134 5.30 -3.29 20.56
CA LEU A 134 5.24 -4.08 21.80
C LEU A 134 6.56 -4.81 22.06
N ALA A 135 7.14 -5.44 21.04
CA ALA A 135 8.43 -6.13 21.16
C ALA A 135 9.57 -5.19 21.59
N LYS A 136 9.52 -3.93 21.16
CA LYS A 136 10.50 -2.91 21.60
C LYS A 136 10.43 -2.66 23.12
N GLY A 137 9.27 -2.89 23.72
CA GLY A 137 9.06 -2.83 25.18
C GLY A 137 9.06 -4.20 25.85
N ASP A 138 9.62 -5.23 25.21
CA ASP A 138 9.65 -6.62 25.71
C ASP A 138 8.26 -7.21 25.97
N MET A 139 7.28 -6.80 25.18
CA MET A 139 5.89 -7.25 25.25
C MET A 139 5.45 -7.98 23.99
N THR A 140 4.36 -8.74 24.14
CA THR A 140 3.63 -9.37 23.03
C THR A 140 2.16 -8.94 23.06
N MET A 141 1.38 -9.40 22.10
CA MET A 141 -0.07 -9.14 22.07
C MET A 141 -0.80 -9.68 23.31
N ASP A 142 -0.23 -10.67 24.00
CA ASP A 142 -0.78 -11.23 25.24
C ASP A 142 -0.68 -10.26 26.44
N ASP A 143 0.18 -9.25 26.36
CA ASP A 143 0.37 -8.25 27.42
C ASP A 143 -0.63 -7.10 27.34
N ILE A 144 -1.49 -7.09 26.34
CA ILE A 144 -2.51 -6.06 26.09
C ILE A 144 -3.88 -6.69 25.86
N THR A 145 -4.93 -5.87 25.92
CA THR A 145 -6.24 -6.25 25.37
C THR A 145 -6.30 -5.71 23.93
N ALA A 146 -6.04 -6.60 22.98
CA ALA A 146 -6.03 -6.24 21.56
C ALA A 146 -7.45 -6.27 21.01
N MET A 147 -7.90 -5.16 20.41
CA MET A 147 -9.23 -5.06 19.80
C MET A 147 -9.11 -4.89 18.29
N ASP A 148 -9.50 -5.93 17.58
CA ASP A 148 -9.57 -5.94 16.12
C ASP A 148 -10.80 -5.15 15.65
N MET A 149 -10.60 -4.16 14.80
CA MET A 149 -11.66 -3.38 14.19
C MET A 149 -11.19 -2.75 12.88
N ASP A 150 -12.12 -2.28 12.06
CA ASP A 150 -11.75 -1.61 10.82
C ASP A 150 -11.13 -0.22 11.05
N ALA A 151 -10.50 0.32 10.02
CA ALA A 151 -9.77 1.59 10.11
C ALA A 151 -10.64 2.77 10.58
N THR A 152 -11.88 2.84 10.14
CA THR A 152 -12.82 3.91 10.53
C THR A 152 -13.18 3.79 12.00
N ASN A 153 -13.45 2.58 12.47
CA ASN A 153 -13.78 2.32 13.87
C ASN A 153 -12.58 2.56 14.79
N ILE A 154 -11.36 2.30 14.35
CA ILE A 154 -10.14 2.62 15.11
C ILE A 154 -10.11 4.12 15.44
N VAL A 155 -10.33 4.98 14.42
CA VAL A 155 -10.35 6.43 14.63
C VAL A 155 -11.42 6.84 15.63
N THR A 156 -12.64 6.36 15.45
CA THR A 156 -13.76 6.66 16.35
C THR A 156 -13.49 6.19 17.79
N ALA A 157 -12.99 4.97 17.96
CA ALA A 157 -12.67 4.42 19.27
C ALA A 157 -11.58 5.21 19.98
N MET A 158 -10.52 5.60 19.25
CA MET A 158 -9.43 6.39 19.83
C MET A 158 -9.89 7.79 20.23
N LEU A 159 -10.64 8.47 19.38
CA LEU A 159 -11.12 9.83 19.66
C LEU A 159 -12.19 9.89 20.77
N SER A 160 -13.02 8.86 20.89
CA SER A 160 -14.03 8.76 21.95
C SER A 160 -13.45 8.33 23.30
N GLY A 161 -12.22 7.83 23.33
CA GLY A 161 -11.60 7.30 24.55
C GLY A 161 -12.06 5.90 24.91
N SER A 162 -12.73 5.16 24.03
CA SER A 162 -13.15 3.78 24.29
C SER A 162 -12.00 2.78 24.21
N VAL A 163 -10.87 3.17 23.61
CA VAL A 163 -9.59 2.46 23.69
C VAL A 163 -8.51 3.39 24.23
N ASP A 164 -7.42 2.80 24.71
CA ASP A 164 -6.34 3.55 25.38
C ASP A 164 -5.23 3.97 24.40
N ALA A 165 -5.09 3.25 23.31
CA ALA A 165 -4.12 3.49 22.25
C ALA A 165 -4.60 2.84 20.95
N CYS A 166 -3.95 3.16 19.84
CA CYS A 166 -4.28 2.53 18.56
C CYS A 166 -3.04 2.37 17.68
N ALA A 167 -3.15 1.44 16.74
CA ALA A 167 -2.25 1.28 15.62
C ALA A 167 -3.06 1.48 14.34
N THR A 168 -2.57 2.31 13.44
CA THR A 168 -3.26 2.62 12.20
C THR A 168 -2.30 3.18 11.16
N TRP A 169 -2.83 3.56 10.00
CA TRP A 169 -2.04 4.08 8.88
C TRP A 169 -2.62 5.40 8.35
N VAL A 170 -1.85 6.10 7.51
CA VAL A 170 -2.28 7.35 6.86
C VAL A 170 -3.47 7.06 5.92
N PRO A 171 -4.54 7.89 5.89
CA PRO A 171 -4.67 9.21 6.54
C PRO A 171 -5.14 9.16 8.00
N ASN A 172 -5.57 8.02 8.49
CA ASN A 172 -6.18 7.88 9.82
C ASN A 172 -5.22 8.27 10.94
N SER A 173 -3.93 7.90 10.82
CA SER A 173 -2.91 8.26 11.81
C SER A 173 -2.74 9.78 11.93
N LEU A 174 -2.74 10.48 10.80
CA LEU A 174 -2.66 11.95 10.80
C LEU A 174 -3.90 12.59 11.43
N LYS A 175 -5.08 12.05 11.13
CA LYS A 175 -6.34 12.53 11.70
C LYS A 175 -6.39 12.35 13.21
N VAL A 176 -6.01 11.17 13.70
CA VAL A 176 -5.98 10.88 15.14
C VAL A 176 -5.04 11.84 15.86
N LEU A 177 -3.82 12.02 15.37
CA LEU A 177 -2.86 12.95 15.98
C LEU A 177 -3.34 14.38 15.95
N GLN A 178 -3.93 14.82 14.86
CA GLN A 178 -4.46 16.18 14.75
C GLN A 178 -5.61 16.42 15.74
N GLU A 179 -6.56 15.50 15.84
CA GLU A 179 -7.74 15.63 16.70
C GLU A 179 -7.40 15.49 18.19
N LEU A 180 -6.42 14.65 18.55
CA LEU A 180 -5.96 14.53 19.93
C LEU A 180 -5.10 15.72 20.38
N GLY A 181 -4.47 16.42 19.44
CA GLY A 181 -3.62 17.57 19.74
C GLY A 181 -2.53 17.21 20.74
N ASP A 182 -2.41 17.99 21.82
CA ASP A 182 -1.37 17.79 22.85
C ASP A 182 -1.50 16.49 23.64
N ASP A 183 -2.67 15.86 23.65
CA ASP A 183 -2.88 14.58 24.33
C ASP A 183 -2.30 13.40 23.54
N GLY A 184 -2.27 13.48 22.23
CA GLY A 184 -1.78 12.40 21.36
C GLY A 184 -0.26 12.33 21.32
N VAL A 185 0.27 11.12 21.39
CA VAL A 185 1.70 10.85 21.28
C VAL A 185 1.93 9.75 20.26
N GLN A 186 2.66 10.06 19.19
CA GLN A 186 3.14 9.03 18.28
C GLN A 186 4.30 8.28 18.91
N LEU A 187 4.06 7.05 19.33
CA LEU A 187 5.08 6.23 19.99
C LEU A 187 6.11 5.69 19.02
N THR A 188 5.65 5.24 17.86
CA THR A 188 6.48 4.68 16.78
C THR A 188 5.89 4.98 15.41
N ASP A 189 6.74 4.88 14.40
CA ASP A 189 6.36 4.85 12.98
C ASP A 189 7.24 3.81 12.24
N ASN A 190 7.12 3.73 10.92
CA ASN A 190 7.92 2.76 10.15
C ASN A 190 9.44 3.03 10.26
N LYS A 191 9.84 4.29 10.36
CA LYS A 191 11.27 4.65 10.49
C LYS A 191 11.88 4.18 11.80
N THR A 192 11.07 4.01 12.84
CA THR A 192 11.53 3.44 14.12
C THR A 192 12.17 2.06 13.92
N PHE A 193 11.71 1.30 12.92
CA PHE A 193 12.12 -0.09 12.69
C PHE A 193 12.92 -0.29 11.42
N ILE A 194 13.49 0.78 10.86
CA ILE A 194 14.15 0.76 9.55
C ILE A 194 15.32 -0.23 9.46
N ASP A 195 15.97 -0.53 10.58
CA ASP A 195 17.07 -1.50 10.65
C ASP A 195 16.58 -2.96 10.62
N GLN A 196 15.29 -3.19 10.82
CA GLN A 196 14.70 -4.53 10.96
C GLN A 196 13.82 -4.91 9.77
N THR A 197 13.15 -3.92 9.17
CA THR A 197 12.18 -4.16 8.11
C THR A 197 11.89 -2.89 7.31
N VAL A 198 11.26 -3.07 6.16
CA VAL A 198 10.62 -2.00 5.39
C VAL A 198 9.13 -2.28 5.30
N SER A 199 8.34 -1.23 5.18
CA SER A 199 6.89 -1.34 4.94
C SER A 199 6.63 -0.99 3.49
N LEU A 200 6.25 -1.98 2.69
CA LEU A 200 6.01 -1.81 1.26
C LEU A 200 4.52 -1.71 0.97
N ALA A 201 4.17 -0.99 -0.07
CA ALA A 201 2.88 -1.08 -0.73
C ALA A 201 3.10 -1.54 -2.16
N SER A 202 2.18 -2.36 -2.65
CA SER A 202 2.34 -3.03 -3.94
C SER A 202 1.01 -3.16 -4.67
N TRP A 203 1.09 -3.35 -5.98
CA TRP A 203 -0.05 -3.72 -6.82
C TRP A 203 0.02 -5.20 -7.11
N ILE A 204 -1.12 -5.87 -7.03
CA ILE A 204 -1.22 -7.33 -7.08
C ILE A 204 -2.27 -7.80 -8.08
N ALA A 205 -2.10 -9.06 -8.53
CA ALA A 205 -3.06 -9.81 -9.34
C ALA A 205 -3.13 -11.25 -8.82
N MET A 206 -4.22 -11.96 -9.07
CA MET A 206 -4.28 -13.40 -8.79
C MET A 206 -3.29 -14.14 -9.69
N PRO A 207 -2.67 -15.24 -9.21
CA PRO A 207 -1.68 -15.97 -10.01
C PRO A 207 -2.21 -16.41 -11.37
N LYS A 208 -3.44 -16.89 -11.43
CA LYS A 208 -4.08 -17.30 -12.70
C LYS A 208 -4.26 -16.11 -13.65
N TYR A 209 -4.71 -14.96 -13.13
CA TYR A 209 -4.85 -13.75 -13.94
C TYR A 209 -3.49 -13.31 -14.49
N ALA A 210 -2.47 -13.31 -13.66
CA ALA A 210 -1.11 -12.95 -14.07
C ALA A 210 -0.55 -13.87 -15.15
N GLU A 211 -0.78 -15.19 -15.03
CA GLU A 211 -0.35 -16.18 -16.02
C GLU A 211 -1.07 -15.98 -17.37
N GLU A 212 -2.39 -15.76 -17.33
CA GLU A 212 -3.21 -15.62 -18.53
C GLU A 212 -3.13 -14.23 -19.18
N ASN A 213 -2.73 -13.20 -18.42
CA ASN A 213 -2.81 -11.80 -18.82
C ASN A 213 -1.50 -11.02 -18.59
N HIS A 214 -0.35 -11.66 -18.82
CA HIS A 214 0.97 -11.03 -18.62
C HIS A 214 1.07 -9.70 -19.36
N ASP A 215 0.69 -9.67 -20.64
CA ASP A 215 0.73 -8.46 -21.46
C ASP A 215 -0.16 -7.33 -20.90
N VAL A 216 -1.34 -7.68 -20.39
CA VAL A 216 -2.24 -6.70 -19.74
C VAL A 216 -1.58 -6.10 -18.52
N LEU A 217 -0.93 -6.92 -17.68
CA LEU A 217 -0.22 -6.43 -16.50
C LEU A 217 0.93 -5.51 -16.85
N VAL A 218 1.69 -5.82 -17.90
CA VAL A 218 2.78 -4.95 -18.38
C VAL A 218 2.21 -3.60 -18.83
N ARG A 219 1.15 -3.60 -19.64
CA ARG A 219 0.49 -2.37 -20.10
C ARG A 219 -0.11 -1.56 -18.94
N PHE A 220 -0.78 -2.24 -18.00
CA PHE A 220 -1.31 -1.60 -16.80
C PHE A 220 -0.19 -0.96 -15.97
N ALA A 221 0.85 -1.71 -15.68
CA ALA A 221 2.00 -1.21 -14.93
C ALA A 221 2.69 -0.05 -15.62
N ARG A 222 2.82 -0.08 -16.94
CA ARG A 222 3.41 1.02 -17.73
C ARG A 222 2.61 2.32 -17.56
N ALA A 223 1.30 2.24 -17.68
CA ALA A 223 0.42 3.40 -17.46
C ALA A 223 0.53 3.91 -16.02
N LEU A 224 0.52 2.99 -15.05
CA LEU A 224 0.63 3.31 -13.63
C LEU A 224 1.96 4.03 -13.31
N TYR A 225 3.08 3.51 -13.80
CA TYR A 225 4.39 4.13 -13.58
C TYR A 225 4.53 5.49 -14.26
N LYS A 226 3.89 5.71 -15.41
CA LYS A 226 3.79 7.06 -16.00
C LYS A 226 3.03 8.00 -15.07
N GLY A 227 1.99 7.51 -14.42
CA GLY A 227 1.28 8.26 -13.39
C GLY A 227 2.16 8.58 -12.18
N PHE A 228 2.97 7.64 -11.73
CA PHE A 228 3.96 7.87 -10.67
C PHE A 228 5.00 8.91 -11.08
N ASP A 229 5.50 8.86 -12.31
CA ASP A 229 6.48 9.81 -12.83
C ASP A 229 5.90 11.23 -12.89
N TYR A 230 4.64 11.39 -13.30
CA TYR A 230 3.94 12.68 -13.28
C TYR A 230 3.84 13.23 -11.86
N ARG A 231 3.41 12.41 -10.92
CA ARG A 231 3.28 12.76 -9.52
C ARG A 231 4.64 13.08 -8.85
N ALA A 232 5.74 12.55 -9.35
CA ALA A 232 7.07 12.79 -8.80
C ALA A 232 7.47 14.27 -8.83
N ASP A 233 6.94 15.03 -9.77
CA ASP A 233 7.08 16.48 -9.80
C ASP A 233 6.08 17.11 -8.84
N HIS A 234 6.57 17.63 -7.71
CA HIS A 234 5.74 18.22 -6.66
C HIS A 234 5.00 19.50 -7.08
N SER A 235 5.35 20.10 -8.23
CA SER A 235 4.55 21.18 -8.80
C SER A 235 3.15 20.70 -9.21
N HIS A 236 2.95 19.39 -9.35
CA HIS A 236 1.67 18.78 -9.67
C HIS A 236 0.85 18.37 -8.43
N ASP A 237 1.36 18.57 -7.22
CA ASP A 237 0.69 18.10 -5.99
C ASP A 237 -0.73 18.63 -5.84
N ASP A 238 -0.92 19.92 -6.08
CA ASP A 238 -2.26 20.53 -5.98
C ASP A 238 -3.25 19.93 -6.96
N GLU A 239 -2.83 19.72 -8.20
CA GLU A 239 -3.66 19.12 -9.24
C GLU A 239 -3.99 17.64 -8.92
N VAL A 240 -2.99 16.84 -8.58
CA VAL A 240 -3.17 15.42 -8.27
C VAL A 240 -4.06 15.25 -7.03
N CYS A 241 -3.80 16.02 -5.98
CA CYS A 241 -4.64 16.00 -4.78
C CYS A 241 -6.06 16.47 -5.05
N GLY A 242 -6.25 17.43 -5.98
CA GLY A 242 -7.58 17.85 -6.43
C GLY A 242 -8.35 16.71 -7.10
N TRP A 243 -7.72 15.95 -7.98
CA TRP A 243 -8.34 14.77 -8.61
C TRP A 243 -8.74 13.71 -7.59
N ILE A 244 -7.85 13.44 -6.62
CA ILE A 244 -8.14 12.45 -5.57
C ILE A 244 -9.28 12.94 -4.68
N ALA A 245 -9.25 14.20 -4.25
CA ALA A 245 -10.28 14.80 -3.41
C ALA A 245 -11.67 14.66 -4.04
N ASP A 246 -11.78 14.90 -5.34
CA ASP A 246 -13.03 14.74 -6.07
C ASP A 246 -13.48 13.27 -6.13
N LYS A 247 -12.54 12.34 -6.27
CA LYS A 247 -12.83 10.91 -6.37
C LYS A 247 -13.33 10.32 -5.06
N ILE A 248 -12.68 10.64 -3.93
CA ILE A 248 -12.98 10.01 -2.63
C ILE A 248 -13.75 10.94 -1.67
N LYS A 249 -14.12 12.13 -2.13
CA LYS A 249 -14.91 13.11 -1.37
C LYS A 249 -14.25 13.52 -0.06
N LEU A 250 -12.93 13.70 -0.10
CA LEU A 250 -12.15 14.30 0.99
C LEU A 250 -11.77 15.73 0.67
N ASP A 251 -11.40 16.48 1.71
CA ASP A 251 -10.81 17.79 1.58
C ASP A 251 -9.42 17.70 0.96
N LYS A 252 -9.12 18.56 -0.02
CA LYS A 252 -7.83 18.55 -0.71
C LYS A 252 -6.65 18.75 0.25
N GLN A 253 -6.79 19.56 1.30
CA GLN A 253 -5.73 19.77 2.26
C GLN A 253 -5.35 18.49 2.99
N THR A 254 -6.32 17.62 3.30
CA THR A 254 -6.08 16.31 3.91
C THR A 254 -5.18 15.45 3.02
N LEU A 255 -5.30 15.56 1.70
CA LEU A 255 -4.47 14.82 0.75
C LEU A 255 -3.10 15.47 0.59
N LEU A 256 -3.02 16.80 0.54
CA LEU A 256 -1.75 17.53 0.51
C LEU A 256 -0.86 17.19 1.73
N ASP A 257 -1.47 16.96 2.88
CA ASP A 257 -0.75 16.56 4.11
C ASP A 257 -0.11 15.16 4.00
N GLN A 258 -0.48 14.37 2.99
CA GLN A 258 -0.01 13.00 2.79
C GLN A 258 1.13 12.87 1.77
N VAL A 259 1.48 13.93 1.04
CA VAL A 259 2.39 13.81 -0.11
C VAL A 259 3.83 13.45 0.26
N ASN A 260 4.22 13.57 1.53
CA ASN A 260 5.57 13.31 2.01
C ASN A 260 5.69 12.11 2.98
N VAL A 261 4.65 11.27 3.09
CA VAL A 261 4.62 10.17 4.08
C VAL A 261 5.25 8.87 3.59
N ALA A 262 5.84 8.86 2.41
CA ALA A 262 6.47 7.67 1.85
C ALA A 262 7.53 8.06 0.82
N ASP A 263 8.36 7.10 0.48
CA ASP A 263 9.26 7.17 -0.67
C ASP A 263 8.52 6.58 -1.87
N TRP A 264 8.03 7.44 -2.75
CA TRP A 264 7.22 7.08 -3.90
C TRP A 264 8.09 6.55 -5.03
N THR A 265 7.68 5.42 -5.62
CA THR A 265 8.42 4.78 -6.70
C THR A 265 8.25 5.55 -8.02
N THR A 266 9.29 5.52 -8.85
CA THR A 266 9.29 6.05 -10.21
C THR A 266 9.75 4.96 -11.18
N SER A 267 9.48 5.15 -12.47
CA SER A 267 9.98 4.23 -13.51
C SER A 267 11.51 4.20 -13.55
N GLU A 268 12.17 5.35 -13.35
CA GLU A 268 13.64 5.44 -13.29
C GLU A 268 14.19 4.60 -12.15
N PHE A 269 13.57 4.67 -10.96
CA PHE A 269 14.01 3.86 -9.82
C PHE A 269 13.93 2.36 -10.13
N ILE A 270 12.85 1.91 -10.74
CA ILE A 270 12.70 0.50 -11.15
C ILE A 270 13.78 0.11 -12.15
N ARG A 271 14.04 0.94 -13.19
CA ARG A 271 15.09 0.65 -14.19
C ARG A 271 16.47 0.55 -13.58
N ASP A 272 16.82 1.48 -12.71
CA ASP A 272 18.19 1.69 -12.26
C ASP A 272 18.52 0.98 -10.94
N HIS A 273 17.50 0.59 -10.16
CA HIS A 273 17.66 0.07 -8.79
C HIS A 273 16.88 -1.23 -8.54
N MET A 274 16.78 -2.11 -9.55
CA MET A 274 16.03 -3.38 -9.40
C MET A 274 16.60 -4.26 -8.28
N ASP A 275 17.91 -4.24 -8.06
CA ASP A 275 18.51 -5.01 -6.96
C ASP A 275 18.05 -4.49 -5.60
N ASP A 276 17.89 -3.18 -5.45
CA ASP A 276 17.34 -2.59 -4.23
C ASP A 276 15.86 -2.97 -4.04
N VAL A 277 15.09 -3.00 -5.12
CA VAL A 277 13.68 -3.43 -5.09
C VAL A 277 13.57 -4.87 -4.60
N LYS A 278 14.39 -5.77 -5.14
CA LYS A 278 14.44 -7.18 -4.68
C LYS A 278 14.80 -7.26 -3.21
N GLY A 279 15.80 -6.48 -2.79
CA GLY A 279 16.24 -6.39 -1.40
C GLY A 279 15.13 -5.93 -0.45
N TYR A 280 14.28 -4.99 -0.86
CA TYR A 280 13.13 -4.55 -0.07
C TYR A 280 12.14 -5.69 0.19
N TYR A 281 11.79 -6.45 -0.83
CA TYR A 281 10.87 -7.60 -0.67
C TYR A 281 11.48 -8.70 0.20
N GLU A 282 12.77 -8.95 0.06
CA GLU A 282 13.49 -9.91 0.92
C GLU A 282 13.51 -9.46 2.38
N LEU A 283 13.78 -8.18 2.64
CA LEU A 283 13.82 -7.62 3.99
C LEU A 283 12.44 -7.63 4.64
N GLN A 284 11.39 -7.26 3.90
CA GLN A 284 10.01 -7.31 4.40
C GLN A 284 9.61 -8.74 4.75
N GLN A 285 9.92 -9.71 3.88
CA GLN A 285 9.63 -11.13 4.13
C GLN A 285 10.36 -11.64 5.37
N LYS A 286 11.64 -11.28 5.54
CA LYS A 286 12.42 -11.69 6.70
C LYS A 286 11.72 -11.35 8.01
N SER A 287 11.13 -10.16 8.09
CA SER A 287 10.36 -9.74 9.26
C SER A 287 9.14 -10.63 9.52
N PHE A 288 8.41 -11.01 8.48
CA PHE A 288 7.24 -11.90 8.62
C PHE A 288 7.64 -13.32 9.01
N VAL A 289 8.76 -13.81 8.50
CA VAL A 289 9.30 -15.13 8.86
C VAL A 289 9.74 -15.15 10.32
N GLU A 290 10.44 -14.11 10.78
CA GLU A 290 10.87 -13.96 12.18
C GLU A 290 9.68 -13.88 13.14
N SER A 291 8.58 -13.29 12.70
CA SER A 291 7.33 -13.21 13.49
C SER A 291 6.49 -14.49 13.45
N GLY A 292 6.89 -15.49 12.67
CA GLY A 292 6.15 -16.75 12.52
C GLY A 292 4.94 -16.68 11.60
N ASP A 293 4.76 -15.59 10.86
CA ASP A 293 3.60 -15.37 9.98
C ASP A 293 3.71 -16.07 8.64
N CYS A 294 4.94 -16.31 8.17
CA CYS A 294 5.23 -16.90 6.87
C CYS A 294 6.44 -17.83 6.97
N GLU A 295 6.52 -18.79 6.04
CA GLU A 295 7.73 -19.56 5.78
C GLU A 295 8.59 -18.82 4.75
N GLU A 296 9.91 -18.97 4.83
CA GLU A 296 10.83 -18.40 3.86
C GLU A 296 10.53 -18.93 2.46
N THR A 297 10.36 -18.02 1.51
CA THR A 297 9.97 -18.31 0.13
C THR A 297 10.83 -17.43 -0.79
N PRO A 298 11.36 -17.95 -1.90
CA PRO A 298 12.03 -17.10 -2.88
C PRO A 298 11.11 -15.97 -3.33
N VAL A 299 11.57 -14.72 -3.30
CA VAL A 299 10.73 -13.58 -3.67
C VAL A 299 10.29 -13.64 -5.13
N ASP A 300 11.06 -14.28 -6.00
CA ASP A 300 10.66 -14.50 -7.40
C ASP A 300 9.41 -15.37 -7.56
N ASP A 301 9.03 -16.13 -6.52
CA ASP A 301 7.83 -16.98 -6.57
C ASP A 301 6.54 -16.16 -6.50
N TYR A 302 6.58 -14.95 -5.95
CA TYR A 302 5.37 -14.12 -5.78
C TYR A 302 5.54 -12.67 -6.24
N VAL A 303 6.72 -12.25 -6.66
CA VAL A 303 6.96 -10.91 -7.21
C VAL A 303 7.38 -11.05 -8.68
N LEU A 304 6.59 -10.46 -9.56
CA LEU A 304 6.79 -10.49 -11.00
C LEU A 304 7.72 -9.32 -11.42
N PHE A 305 9.00 -9.45 -11.11
CA PHE A 305 10.00 -8.42 -11.45
C PHE A 305 10.09 -8.16 -12.95
N ASP A 306 9.87 -9.20 -13.78
CA ASP A 306 9.85 -9.09 -15.22
C ASP A 306 8.75 -8.13 -15.73
N VAL A 307 7.59 -8.12 -15.11
CA VAL A 307 6.51 -7.16 -15.43
C VAL A 307 6.97 -5.73 -15.17
N MET A 308 7.59 -5.49 -14.02
CA MET A 308 8.13 -4.16 -13.69
C MET A 308 9.22 -3.73 -14.66
N GLU A 309 10.14 -4.62 -15.00
CA GLU A 309 11.23 -4.34 -15.94
C GLU A 309 10.68 -4.00 -17.33
N GLU A 310 9.75 -4.79 -17.86
CA GLU A 310 9.14 -4.53 -19.16
C GLU A 310 8.34 -3.22 -19.16
N ALA A 311 7.57 -2.97 -18.10
CA ALA A 311 6.75 -1.76 -17.98
C ALA A 311 7.57 -0.48 -17.91
N CYS A 312 8.73 -0.52 -17.26
CA CYS A 312 9.60 0.64 -17.03
C CYS A 312 10.74 0.75 -18.03
N ALA A 313 10.86 -0.18 -18.97
CA ALA A 313 11.85 -0.11 -20.05
C ALA A 313 11.60 1.13 -20.92
N GLU A 314 12.68 1.75 -21.38
CA GLU A 314 12.58 2.89 -22.29
C GLU A 314 12.19 2.49 -23.71
#